data_77c2a5be65b082b8864a4f977616900e
#
_entry.id   77c2a5be65b082b8864a4f977616900e
#
_cell.length_a   1.000
_cell.length_b   1.000
_cell.length_c   1.000
_cell.angle_alpha   90.00
_cell.angle_beta   90.00
_cell.angle_gamma   90.00
#
_symmetry.space_group_name_H-M   'P 1'
#
loop_
_entity.id
_entity.type
_entity.pdbx_description
1 polymer ?
#
loop_
_entity_poly.entity_id
_entity_poly.type
_entity_poly.pdbx_seq_one_letter_code
_entity_poly.pdbx_strand_id
1 'polypeptide(L)'
;MYKAKEWYLKAFCTQKQDLLEEASKNYQAMIEFVDSMTEKELSTPFDFEGQASKKEAHWKRDKNLRDVFIHLYEWHQLLLVWTEGNLNGEGGSFLPKPYTWKTLATLNEFFWKKHQNTSLEEAKEMLAESHEETMKLAEKFTNDELFSKGVYKWVGTSTLGSFFVCNTSSHYNWALKKLKAHRRNCK
;
A
#
# COMPACT_ATOMS: atom_id res chain seq x y z
N MET A 1 -0.72 -18.82 -16.55
CA MET A 1 -0.11 -18.89 -15.21
C MET A 1 0.57 -17.55 -14.96
N TYR A 2 -0.10 -16.62 -14.28
CA TYR A 2 0.47 -15.31 -13.94
C TYR A 2 1.52 -15.55 -12.86
N LYS A 3 2.79 -15.49 -13.24
CA LYS A 3 3.88 -15.31 -12.28
C LYS A 3 3.65 -13.93 -11.65
N ALA A 4 3.05 -13.86 -10.48
CA ALA A 4 3.25 -12.74 -9.58
C ALA A 4 4.76 -12.61 -9.46
N LYS A 5 5.32 -11.55 -10.05
CA LYS A 5 6.76 -11.40 -10.16
C LYS A 5 7.37 -11.36 -8.77
N GLU A 6 8.38 -12.17 -8.56
CA GLU A 6 9.16 -12.39 -7.33
C GLU A 6 9.73 -11.14 -6.63
N TRP A 7 9.48 -9.95 -7.14
CA TRP A 7 9.88 -8.71 -6.47
C TRP A 7 9.01 -8.35 -5.25
N TYR A 8 7.83 -9.02 -5.07
CA TYR A 8 7.07 -8.98 -3.82
C TYR A 8 7.74 -9.77 -2.69
N LEU A 9 8.67 -10.65 -2.99
CA LEU A 9 9.28 -11.59 -2.04
C LEU A 9 10.71 -11.19 -1.61
N LYS A 10 11.19 -10.01 -1.98
CA LYS A 10 12.44 -9.45 -1.43
C LYS A 10 12.23 -8.56 -0.21
N ALA A 11 11.16 -8.77 0.54
CA ALA A 11 11.07 -8.23 1.87
C ALA A 11 11.81 -9.18 2.82
N PHE A 12 12.96 -8.75 3.32
CA PHE A 12 13.75 -9.43 4.34
C PHE A 12 13.05 -9.47 5.71
N CYS A 13 11.76 -9.11 5.79
CA CYS A 13 10.97 -9.19 7.02
C CYS A 13 10.48 -10.62 7.19
N THR A 14 11.14 -11.38 8.04
CA THR A 14 10.73 -12.71 8.49
C THR A 14 10.42 -12.73 9.98
N GLN A 15 10.56 -11.59 10.62
CA GLN A 15 10.32 -11.38 12.04
C GLN A 15 9.39 -10.19 12.25
N LYS A 16 8.56 -10.26 13.28
CA LYS A 16 7.66 -9.16 13.68
C LYS A 16 8.39 -7.84 13.87
N GLN A 17 9.54 -7.88 14.52
CA GLN A 17 10.34 -6.68 14.77
C GLN A 17 10.76 -6.02 13.46
N ASP A 18 11.28 -6.80 12.50
CA ASP A 18 11.67 -6.29 11.18
C ASP A 18 10.48 -5.64 10.45
N LEU A 19 9.28 -6.27 10.53
CA LEU A 19 8.06 -5.73 9.94
C LEU A 19 7.74 -4.35 10.49
N LEU A 20 7.70 -4.22 11.82
CA LEU A 20 7.35 -2.97 12.48
C LEU A 20 8.37 -1.86 12.19
N GLU A 21 9.68 -2.18 12.29
CA GLU A 21 10.75 -1.23 12.02
C GLU A 21 10.78 -0.78 10.55
N GLU A 22 10.73 -1.71 9.60
CA GLU A 22 10.77 -1.36 8.16
C GLU A 22 9.49 -0.64 7.70
N ALA A 23 8.32 -0.98 8.26
CA ALA A 23 7.10 -0.25 7.95
C ALA A 23 7.16 1.19 8.44
N SER A 24 7.54 1.41 9.70
CA SER A 24 7.68 2.73 10.30
C SER A 24 8.75 3.57 9.58
N LYS A 25 9.91 3.00 9.33
CA LYS A 25 11.02 3.65 8.62
C LYS A 25 10.64 4.07 7.19
N ASN A 26 9.99 3.19 6.44
CA ASN A 26 9.62 3.49 5.06
C ASN A 26 8.46 4.48 4.98
N TYR A 27 7.52 4.44 5.92
CA TYR A 27 6.49 5.45 6.07
C TYR A 27 7.11 6.81 6.35
N GLN A 28 7.97 6.90 7.37
CA GLN A 28 8.65 8.13 7.74
C GLN A 28 9.46 8.71 6.58
N ALA A 29 10.24 7.88 5.88
CA ALA A 29 11.02 8.32 4.73
C ALA A 29 10.16 8.85 3.57
N MET A 30 8.94 8.30 3.40
CA MET A 30 7.98 8.80 2.42
C MET A 30 7.43 10.17 2.85
N ILE A 31 7.03 10.32 4.11
CA ILE A 31 6.49 11.59 4.64
C ILE A 31 7.56 12.69 4.61
N GLU A 32 8.77 12.43 5.08
CA GLU A 32 9.89 13.38 5.01
C GLU A 32 10.18 13.82 3.57
N PHE A 33 10.09 12.88 2.61
CA PHE A 33 10.24 13.24 1.21
C PHE A 33 9.11 14.17 0.75
N VAL A 34 7.86 13.90 1.12
CA VAL A 34 6.71 14.76 0.79
C VAL A 34 6.85 16.14 1.41
N ASP A 35 7.24 16.23 2.68
CA ASP A 35 7.44 17.50 3.40
C ASP A 35 8.59 18.33 2.78
N SER A 36 9.52 17.67 2.07
CA SER A 36 10.60 18.35 1.33
C SER A 36 10.20 18.78 -0.09
N MET A 37 8.95 18.51 -0.53
CA MET A 37 8.49 18.91 -1.86
C MET A 37 8.18 20.40 -1.92
N THR A 38 8.58 21.03 -3.01
CA THR A 38 8.27 22.43 -3.30
C THR A 38 6.82 22.59 -3.75
N GLU A 39 6.28 23.81 -3.64
CA GLU A 39 4.93 24.13 -4.16
C GLU A 39 4.77 23.78 -5.64
N LYS A 40 5.82 24.00 -6.44
CA LYS A 40 5.84 23.59 -7.85
C LYS A 40 5.67 22.07 -8.00
N GLU A 41 6.39 21.27 -7.20
CA GLU A 41 6.29 19.81 -7.24
C GLU A 41 4.92 19.31 -6.75
N LEU A 42 4.34 19.96 -5.74
CA LEU A 42 3.03 19.61 -5.20
C LEU A 42 1.89 19.97 -6.16
N SER A 43 1.98 21.12 -6.86
CA SER A 43 0.95 21.62 -7.76
C SER A 43 1.05 21.07 -9.18
N THR A 44 2.21 20.55 -9.59
CA THR A 44 2.41 19.97 -10.92
C THR A 44 1.74 18.59 -11.01
N PRO A 45 0.83 18.35 -11.96
CA PRO A 45 0.26 17.02 -12.17
C PRO A 45 1.34 15.97 -12.51
N PHE A 46 1.14 14.75 -12.07
CA PHE A 46 2.01 13.64 -12.44
C PHE A 46 1.88 13.35 -13.93
N ASP A 47 2.99 13.41 -14.63
CA ASP A 47 3.10 13.03 -16.02
C ASP A 47 4.26 12.06 -16.21
N PHE A 48 3.92 10.85 -16.66
CA PHE A 48 4.87 9.78 -16.97
C PHE A 48 4.68 9.28 -18.42
N GLU A 49 3.97 10.06 -19.24
CA GLU A 49 3.72 9.71 -20.64
C GLU A 49 5.05 9.64 -21.42
N GLY A 50 5.12 8.71 -22.36
CA GLY A 50 6.34 8.50 -23.15
C GLY A 50 7.48 7.78 -22.45
N GLN A 51 7.38 7.51 -21.14
CA GLN A 51 8.42 6.79 -20.40
C GLN A 51 8.26 5.27 -20.57
N ALA A 52 9.11 4.64 -21.40
CA ALA A 52 9.02 3.22 -21.77
C ALA A 52 9.01 2.24 -20.58
N SER A 53 9.58 2.64 -19.44
CA SER A 53 9.62 1.85 -18.20
C SER A 53 8.37 2.00 -17.32
N LYS A 54 7.41 2.88 -17.67
CA LYS A 54 6.23 3.23 -16.87
C LYS A 54 4.95 2.66 -17.49
N LYS A 55 4.89 1.32 -17.61
CA LYS A 55 3.80 0.61 -18.31
C LYS A 55 2.64 0.21 -17.42
N GLU A 56 2.85 0.09 -16.10
CA GLU A 56 1.81 -0.33 -15.16
C GLU A 56 0.69 0.73 -15.06
N ALA A 57 -0.54 0.27 -14.87
CA ALA A 57 -1.74 1.12 -14.89
C ALA A 57 -1.68 2.32 -13.94
N HIS A 58 -1.03 2.16 -12.78
CA HIS A 58 -0.92 3.22 -11.78
C HIS A 58 -0.14 4.47 -12.26
N TRP A 59 0.76 4.32 -13.24
CA TRP A 59 1.49 5.48 -13.80
C TRP A 59 0.58 6.43 -14.56
N LYS A 60 -0.46 5.90 -15.20
CA LYS A 60 -1.47 6.68 -15.91
C LYS A 60 -2.62 7.12 -15.02
N ARG A 61 -3.00 6.30 -14.04
CA ARG A 61 -4.13 6.53 -13.15
C ARG A 61 -3.88 7.70 -12.21
N ASP A 62 -2.75 7.66 -11.48
CA ASP A 62 -2.50 8.62 -10.41
C ASP A 62 -1.98 9.93 -11.00
N LYS A 63 -2.67 11.02 -10.71
CA LYS A 63 -2.40 12.35 -11.29
C LYS A 63 -1.71 13.31 -10.34
N ASN A 64 -1.68 13.00 -9.04
CA ASN A 64 -1.12 13.86 -8.02
C ASN A 64 -0.77 13.07 -6.74
N LEU A 65 -0.26 13.76 -5.72
CA LEU A 65 0.12 13.19 -4.44
C LEU A 65 -1.08 12.58 -3.70
N ARG A 66 -2.25 13.26 -3.73
CA ARG A 66 -3.49 12.73 -3.13
C ARG A 66 -3.80 11.32 -3.63
N ASP A 67 -3.70 11.07 -4.94
CA ASP A 67 -4.02 9.77 -5.53
C ASP A 67 -3.11 8.65 -5.00
N VAL A 68 -1.85 8.97 -4.69
CA VAL A 68 -0.90 8.04 -4.07
C VAL A 68 -1.31 7.75 -2.64
N PHE A 69 -1.64 8.78 -1.85
CA PHE A 69 -2.04 8.61 -0.45
C PHE A 69 -3.33 7.81 -0.31
N ILE A 70 -4.33 8.10 -1.14
CA ILE A 70 -5.58 7.35 -1.18
C ILE A 70 -5.36 5.89 -1.58
N HIS A 71 -4.46 5.62 -2.53
CA HIS A 71 -4.11 4.24 -2.87
C HIS A 71 -3.56 3.48 -1.65
N LEU A 72 -2.63 4.07 -0.90
CA LEU A 72 -2.08 3.47 0.31
C LEU A 72 -3.16 3.27 1.38
N TYR A 73 -3.98 4.29 1.63
CA TYR A 73 -5.09 4.25 2.57
C TYR A 73 -6.07 3.12 2.27
N GLU A 74 -6.57 3.01 1.05
CA GLU A 74 -7.53 1.97 0.68
C GLU A 74 -6.95 0.55 0.82
N TRP A 75 -5.65 0.37 0.57
CA TRP A 75 -4.97 -0.89 0.80
C TRP A 75 -4.78 -1.20 2.28
N HIS A 76 -4.60 -0.20 3.14
CA HIS A 76 -4.67 -0.39 4.59
C HIS A 76 -6.07 -0.81 5.03
N GLN A 77 -7.13 -0.15 4.53
CA GLN A 77 -8.51 -0.50 4.85
C GLN A 77 -8.85 -1.94 4.45
N LEU A 78 -8.40 -2.38 3.27
CA LEU A 78 -8.55 -3.80 2.87
C LEU A 78 -7.89 -4.75 3.88
N LEU A 79 -6.67 -4.43 4.32
CA LEU A 79 -5.92 -5.27 5.26
C LEU A 79 -6.60 -5.30 6.64
N LEU A 80 -7.01 -4.16 7.15
CA LEU A 80 -7.67 -4.02 8.46
C LEU A 80 -8.98 -4.80 8.47
N VAL A 81 -9.89 -4.49 7.57
CA VAL A 81 -11.23 -5.12 7.48
C VAL A 81 -11.11 -6.63 7.28
N TRP A 82 -10.23 -7.07 6.38
CA TRP A 82 -10.04 -8.50 6.11
C TRP A 82 -9.47 -9.26 7.31
N THR A 83 -8.47 -8.66 7.98
CA THR A 83 -7.83 -9.31 9.13
C THR A 83 -8.80 -9.41 10.30
N GLU A 84 -9.45 -8.30 10.67
CA GLU A 84 -10.39 -8.26 11.79
C GLU A 84 -11.62 -9.14 11.53
N GLY A 85 -12.22 -9.08 10.34
CA GLY A 85 -13.36 -9.93 9.98
C GLY A 85 -13.03 -11.42 10.06
N ASN A 86 -11.84 -11.84 9.60
CA ASN A 86 -11.42 -13.25 9.73
C ASN A 86 -11.13 -13.66 11.17
N LEU A 87 -10.55 -12.79 11.99
CA LEU A 87 -10.36 -13.04 13.43
C LEU A 87 -11.69 -13.19 14.17
N ASN A 88 -12.70 -12.42 13.78
CA ASN A 88 -14.05 -12.49 14.34
C ASN A 88 -14.90 -13.65 13.79
N GLY A 89 -14.34 -14.46 12.89
CA GLY A 89 -15.04 -15.63 12.31
C GLY A 89 -16.02 -15.28 11.16
N GLU A 90 -16.05 -14.04 10.69
CA GLU A 90 -16.91 -13.63 9.58
C GLU A 90 -16.47 -14.26 8.24
N GLY A 91 -15.16 -14.61 8.16
CA GLY A 91 -14.55 -15.15 6.95
C GLY A 91 -14.40 -14.11 5.85
N GLY A 92 -13.79 -14.50 4.76
CA GLY A 92 -13.70 -13.63 3.60
C GLY A 92 -12.37 -13.70 2.88
N SER A 93 -12.39 -13.30 1.60
CA SER A 93 -11.19 -13.13 0.79
C SER A 93 -10.62 -11.73 1.01
N PHE A 94 -9.30 -11.59 0.83
CA PHE A 94 -8.61 -10.30 0.95
C PHE A 94 -9.18 -9.23 0.01
N LEU A 95 -9.46 -9.62 -1.24
CA LEU A 95 -10.11 -8.71 -2.19
C LEU A 95 -11.64 -8.85 -2.09
N PRO A 96 -12.38 -7.73 -1.97
CA PRO A 96 -13.84 -7.75 -1.91
C PRO A 96 -14.44 -8.20 -3.25
N LYS A 97 -15.55 -8.91 -3.20
CA LYS A 97 -16.30 -9.26 -4.43
C LYS A 97 -16.81 -7.98 -5.13
N PRO A 98 -16.81 -7.94 -6.46
CA PRO A 98 -16.48 -9.01 -7.41
C PRO A 98 -15.01 -9.08 -7.83
N TYR A 99 -14.10 -8.36 -7.15
CA TYR A 99 -12.71 -8.21 -7.57
C TYR A 99 -11.86 -9.45 -7.29
N THR A 100 -10.85 -9.62 -8.14
CA THR A 100 -9.87 -10.70 -8.08
C THR A 100 -8.47 -10.13 -8.38
N TRP A 101 -7.42 -10.90 -8.15
CA TRP A 101 -6.05 -10.50 -8.53
C TRP A 101 -5.89 -10.22 -10.04
N LYS A 102 -6.77 -10.77 -10.89
CA LYS A 102 -6.77 -10.49 -12.33
C LYS A 102 -7.44 -9.16 -12.66
N THR A 103 -8.37 -8.70 -11.82
CA THR A 103 -9.12 -7.45 -12.00
C THR A 103 -8.65 -6.35 -11.05
N LEU A 104 -7.44 -6.47 -10.52
CA LEU A 104 -6.87 -5.55 -9.54
C LEU A 104 -6.80 -4.10 -10.06
N ALA A 105 -6.54 -3.92 -11.36
CA ALA A 105 -6.52 -2.60 -11.97
C ALA A 105 -7.89 -1.90 -11.86
N THR A 106 -8.98 -2.66 -12.00
CA THR A 106 -10.36 -2.15 -11.87
C THR A 106 -10.69 -1.78 -10.42
N LEU A 107 -10.24 -2.57 -9.43
CA LEU A 107 -10.39 -2.22 -8.02
C LEU A 107 -9.64 -0.91 -7.69
N ASN A 108 -8.40 -0.80 -8.12
CA ASN A 108 -7.62 0.41 -7.91
C ASN A 108 -8.21 1.64 -8.62
N GLU A 109 -8.85 1.46 -9.77
CA GLU A 109 -9.58 2.52 -10.45
C GLU A 109 -10.84 2.92 -9.67
N PHE A 110 -11.55 1.95 -9.08
CA PHE A 110 -12.69 2.22 -8.20
C PHE A 110 -12.25 3.06 -6.98
N PHE A 111 -11.18 2.72 -6.31
CA PHE A 111 -10.63 3.51 -5.20
C PHE A 111 -10.28 4.92 -5.64
N TRP A 112 -9.58 5.06 -6.77
CA TRP A 112 -9.24 6.36 -7.32
C TRP A 112 -10.48 7.23 -7.60
N LYS A 113 -11.53 6.66 -8.20
CA LYS A 113 -12.80 7.36 -8.48
C LYS A 113 -13.53 7.76 -7.21
N LYS A 114 -13.55 6.91 -6.19
CA LYS A 114 -14.21 7.15 -4.89
C LYS A 114 -13.70 8.44 -4.23
N HIS A 115 -12.45 8.79 -4.42
CA HIS A 115 -11.77 9.86 -3.72
C HIS A 115 -11.46 11.11 -4.56
N GLN A 116 -12.17 11.31 -5.70
CA GLN A 116 -11.89 12.46 -6.54
C GLN A 116 -12.22 13.81 -5.87
N ASN A 117 -13.09 13.83 -4.88
CA ASN A 117 -13.44 15.01 -4.09
C ASN A 117 -12.69 15.12 -2.76
N THR A 118 -11.86 14.16 -2.40
CA THR A 118 -11.00 14.19 -1.20
C THR A 118 -9.86 15.18 -1.44
N SER A 119 -9.63 16.09 -0.53
CA SER A 119 -8.49 17.02 -0.57
C SER A 119 -7.16 16.29 -0.29
N LEU A 120 -6.04 16.95 -0.57
CA LEU A 120 -4.73 16.41 -0.24
C LEU A 120 -4.55 16.29 1.29
N GLU A 121 -5.02 17.28 2.05
CA GLU A 121 -4.92 17.27 3.51
C GLU A 121 -5.73 16.13 4.12
N GLU A 122 -7.00 15.97 3.70
CA GLU A 122 -7.81 14.83 4.13
C GLU A 122 -7.14 13.48 3.78
N ALA A 123 -6.59 13.34 2.58
CA ALA A 123 -5.89 12.12 2.19
C ALA A 123 -4.63 11.85 3.04
N LYS A 124 -3.94 12.90 3.47
CA LYS A 124 -2.78 12.83 4.38
C LYS A 124 -3.20 12.35 5.77
N GLU A 125 -4.28 12.92 6.32
CA GLU A 125 -4.84 12.52 7.61
C GLU A 125 -5.33 11.07 7.58
N MET A 126 -6.15 10.70 6.59
CA MET A 126 -6.65 9.33 6.40
C MET A 126 -5.51 8.31 6.32
N LEU A 127 -4.44 8.62 5.60
CA LEU A 127 -3.28 7.74 5.51
C LEU A 127 -2.53 7.63 6.85
N ALA A 128 -2.38 8.72 7.58
CA ALA A 128 -1.70 8.73 8.88
C ALA A 128 -2.47 7.86 9.89
N GLU A 129 -3.78 8.04 10.00
CA GLU A 129 -4.66 7.27 10.88
C GLU A 129 -4.61 5.77 10.53
N SER A 130 -4.79 5.44 9.25
CA SER A 130 -4.79 4.05 8.80
C SER A 130 -3.43 3.38 8.94
N HIS A 131 -2.32 4.12 8.83
CA HIS A 131 -0.99 3.61 9.14
C HIS A 131 -0.89 3.20 10.61
N GLU A 132 -1.28 4.10 11.54
CA GLU A 132 -1.28 3.79 12.98
C GLU A 132 -2.16 2.57 13.31
N GLU A 133 -3.36 2.50 12.76
CA GLU A 133 -4.28 1.37 12.97
C GLU A 133 -3.67 0.07 12.48
N THR A 134 -3.05 0.08 11.29
CA THR A 134 -2.37 -1.08 10.72
C THR A 134 -1.20 -1.54 11.58
N MET A 135 -0.39 -0.60 12.11
CA MET A 135 0.72 -0.92 13.00
C MET A 135 0.22 -1.47 14.34
N LYS A 136 -0.78 -0.84 14.95
CA LYS A 136 -1.44 -1.32 16.19
C LYS A 136 -2.03 -2.72 16.01
N LEU A 137 -2.60 -3.00 14.84
CA LEU A 137 -3.11 -4.34 14.54
C LEU A 137 -1.97 -5.36 14.41
N ALA A 138 -0.88 -5.03 13.71
CA ALA A 138 0.29 -5.90 13.58
C ALA A 138 0.93 -6.22 14.95
N GLU A 139 0.95 -5.26 15.87
CA GLU A 139 1.48 -5.44 17.23
C GLU A 139 0.72 -6.47 18.08
N LYS A 140 -0.56 -6.69 17.80
CA LYS A 140 -1.39 -7.68 18.54
C LYS A 140 -0.96 -9.13 18.31
N PHE A 141 -0.27 -9.42 17.19
CA PHE A 141 0.13 -10.76 16.83
C PHE A 141 1.50 -11.14 17.39
N THR A 142 1.68 -12.41 17.68
CA THR A 142 3.01 -12.99 17.95
C THR A 142 3.81 -13.12 16.64
N ASN A 143 5.11 -13.34 16.75
CA ASN A 143 5.95 -13.61 15.59
C ASN A 143 5.47 -14.83 14.79
N ASP A 144 5.11 -15.91 15.48
CA ASP A 144 4.64 -17.14 14.85
C ASP A 144 3.30 -16.93 14.13
N GLU A 145 2.38 -16.19 14.71
CA GLU A 145 1.11 -15.85 14.06
C GLU A 145 1.32 -15.06 12.76
N LEU A 146 2.32 -14.19 12.73
CA LEU A 146 2.62 -13.40 11.52
C LEU A 146 3.38 -14.23 10.47
N PHE A 147 4.38 -15.03 10.86
CA PHE A 147 5.34 -15.55 9.89
C PHE A 147 5.37 -17.08 9.78
N SER A 148 4.71 -17.83 10.67
CA SER A 148 4.57 -19.28 10.51
C SER A 148 3.45 -19.62 9.52
N LYS A 149 3.74 -20.55 8.59
CA LYS A 149 2.74 -21.00 7.60
C LYS A 149 1.67 -21.85 8.28
N GLY A 150 0.44 -21.72 7.79
CA GLY A 150 -0.68 -22.58 8.20
C GLY A 150 -1.31 -22.22 9.54
N VAL A 151 -0.86 -21.15 10.21
CA VAL A 151 -1.48 -20.64 11.44
C VAL A 151 -2.90 -20.19 11.13
N TYR A 152 -3.07 -19.35 10.13
CA TYR A 152 -4.36 -18.88 9.66
C TYR A 152 -4.71 -19.47 8.29
N LYS A 153 -5.79 -20.26 8.20
CA LYS A 153 -6.22 -20.89 6.94
C LYS A 153 -6.61 -19.88 5.87
N TRP A 154 -7.13 -18.73 6.30
CA TRP A 154 -7.62 -17.69 5.41
C TRP A 154 -6.50 -16.90 4.67
N VAL A 155 -5.24 -17.01 5.10
CA VAL A 155 -4.10 -16.46 4.35
C VAL A 155 -3.63 -17.39 3.20
N GLY A 156 -4.21 -18.59 3.07
CA GLY A 156 -3.86 -19.56 2.06
C GLY A 156 -2.45 -20.14 2.23
N THR A 157 -1.65 -20.12 1.18
CA THR A 157 -0.25 -20.62 1.20
C THR A 157 0.76 -19.58 1.66
N SER A 158 0.30 -18.35 1.95
CA SER A 158 1.10 -17.23 2.40
C SER A 158 1.22 -17.20 3.93
N THR A 159 1.69 -16.10 4.47
CA THR A 159 1.69 -15.79 5.90
C THR A 159 0.97 -14.48 6.13
N LEU A 160 0.38 -14.26 7.31
CA LEU A 160 -0.28 -12.99 7.63
C LEU A 160 0.72 -11.83 7.53
N GLY A 161 1.94 -12.01 8.05
CA GLY A 161 3.00 -11.01 8.01
C GLY A 161 3.35 -10.56 6.58
N SER A 162 3.27 -11.46 5.58
CA SER A 162 3.51 -11.06 4.19
C SER A 162 2.44 -10.11 3.64
N PHE A 163 1.19 -10.20 4.09
CA PHE A 163 0.16 -9.21 3.76
C PHE A 163 0.45 -7.87 4.41
N PHE A 164 0.86 -7.85 5.68
CA PHE A 164 1.29 -6.61 6.34
C PHE A 164 2.48 -5.97 5.62
N VAL A 165 3.55 -6.72 5.34
CA VAL A 165 4.73 -6.23 4.60
C VAL A 165 4.35 -5.66 3.24
N CYS A 166 3.48 -6.36 2.51
CA CYS A 166 3.03 -5.92 1.19
C CYS A 166 2.30 -4.58 1.27
N ASN A 167 1.38 -4.44 2.24
CA ASN A 167 0.51 -3.26 2.36
C ASN A 167 1.14 -2.09 3.14
N THR A 168 2.32 -2.28 3.74
CA THR A 168 3.06 -1.24 4.46
C THR A 168 4.41 -0.95 3.80
N SER A 169 5.48 -1.55 4.27
CA SER A 169 6.86 -1.22 3.86
C SER A 169 7.08 -1.31 2.35
N SER A 170 6.49 -2.30 1.68
CA SER A 170 6.61 -2.45 0.21
C SER A 170 5.84 -1.37 -0.54
N HIS A 171 4.62 -1.05 -0.10
CA HIS A 171 3.80 0.01 -0.69
C HIS A 171 4.39 1.40 -0.46
N TYR A 172 4.92 1.69 0.74
CA TYR A 172 5.58 2.99 1.00
C TYR A 172 6.82 3.17 0.12
N ASN A 173 7.62 2.12 -0.05
CA ASN A 173 8.76 2.14 -0.98
C ASN A 173 8.33 2.35 -2.44
N TRP A 174 7.22 1.75 -2.86
CA TRP A 174 6.63 1.98 -4.17
C TRP A 174 6.20 3.44 -4.33
N ALA A 175 5.48 3.99 -3.35
CA ALA A 175 5.05 5.39 -3.36
C ALA A 175 6.25 6.34 -3.43
N LEU A 176 7.25 6.15 -2.57
CA LEU A 176 8.46 6.97 -2.57
C LEU A 176 9.22 6.94 -3.90
N LYS A 177 9.30 5.77 -4.57
CA LYS A 177 9.89 5.66 -5.91
C LYS A 177 9.11 6.47 -6.94
N LYS A 178 7.78 6.46 -6.85
CA LYS A 178 6.91 7.23 -7.74
C LYS A 178 7.07 8.72 -7.52
N LEU A 179 7.06 9.18 -6.28
CA LEU A 179 7.27 10.58 -5.92
C LEU A 179 8.66 11.09 -6.36
N LYS A 180 9.71 10.29 -6.17
CA LYS A 180 11.05 10.60 -6.68
C LYS A 180 11.10 10.68 -8.21
N ALA A 181 10.31 9.86 -8.91
CA ALA A 181 10.19 9.96 -10.37
C ALA A 181 9.49 11.25 -10.79
N HIS A 182 8.40 11.62 -10.11
CA HIS A 182 7.69 12.89 -10.35
C HIS A 182 8.62 14.09 -10.13
N ARG A 183 9.34 14.18 -9.01
CA ARG A 183 10.31 15.26 -8.72
C ARG A 183 11.35 15.43 -9.82
N ARG A 184 11.81 14.33 -10.44
CA ARG A 184 12.73 14.42 -11.58
C ARG A 184 12.09 15.03 -12.84
N ASN A 185 10.78 14.84 -13.03
CA ASN A 185 10.04 15.40 -14.15
C ASN A 185 9.70 16.89 -13.94
N CYS A 186 9.73 17.40 -12.71
CA CYS A 186 9.48 18.81 -12.39
C CYS A 186 10.71 19.72 -12.58
N LYS A 187 11.88 19.12 -12.83
CA LYS A 187 13.11 19.87 -13.14
C LYS A 187 13.10 20.30 -14.60
#